data_62e76abeca65bb44a517b29f4f1c9b70
#
_entry.id   62e76abeca65bb44a517b29f4f1c9b70
#
_cell.length_a   1.000
_cell.length_b   1.000
_cell.length_c   1.000
_cell.angle_alpha   90.00
_cell.angle_beta   90.00
_cell.angle_gamma   90.00
#
_symmetry.space_group_name_H-M   'P 1'
#
loop_
_entity.id
_entity.type
_entity.pdbx_description
1 polymer ?
#
loop_
_entity_poly.entity_id
_entity_poly.type
_entity_poly.pdbx_seq_one_letter_code
_entity_poly.pdbx_strand_id
1 'polypeptide(L)'
;SRGLGDVYKRQVTTNMEKKISISQIKEVAQEAYNEVKGSTGGKNADYIPYLANIDSKLFGLSICLMNGQTINIGDTDYRFGIESVSKVHTAILILRQYGAQKVLDMIGADATGLPFNSIIAILLENDHPSTPLVNAGAISACSMVQPVGNSDKKWDAIVQNVTELCGSAPQLIDELYKSETATNFNNRSIAWLLKNYNRIYDNPDMALDLYTRQCSLGITAQQLGIAAGTIANNGVNPVTKQTVFEASLAPKITSMISTVGFYEHSGDWMYTAGIPAKSGVGGGVMAVLPGVMGVSAFAPPLDEAGNSVKAQSAIKFIMNKLGLGVFNGDNVTITE
;
A
#
# COMPACT_ATOMS: atom_id res chain seq x y z
N SER A 1 -14.07 48.03 -30.04
CA SER A 1 -14.20 47.05 -28.95
C SER A 1 -14.58 45.70 -29.55
N ARG A 2 -13.57 44.92 -29.96
CA ARG A 2 -13.80 43.51 -30.30
C ARG A 2 -13.40 42.72 -29.05
N GLY A 3 -14.36 41.99 -28.54
CA GLY A 3 -14.38 41.45 -27.20
C GLY A 3 -13.35 40.38 -26.89
N LEU A 4 -12.86 40.49 -25.69
CA LEU A 4 -12.07 39.47 -24.94
C LEU A 4 -12.87 38.15 -24.67
N GLY A 5 -14.05 37.99 -25.30
CA GLY A 5 -14.92 36.84 -25.09
C GLY A 5 -14.59 35.60 -25.91
N ASP A 6 -13.75 35.70 -26.96
CA ASP A 6 -13.48 34.57 -27.86
C ASP A 6 -12.21 33.80 -27.57
N VAL A 7 -11.35 34.26 -26.64
CA VAL A 7 -10.13 33.58 -26.27
C VAL A 7 -10.36 32.51 -25.20
N TYR A 8 -11.45 32.60 -24.44
CA TYR A 8 -11.76 31.62 -23.36
C TYR A 8 -12.59 30.42 -23.81
N LYS A 9 -12.98 30.31 -25.07
CA LYS A 9 -13.81 29.20 -25.60
C LYS A 9 -13.05 28.09 -26.30
N ARG A 10 -11.71 28.05 -26.22
CA ARG A 10 -10.92 26.99 -26.86
C ARG A 10 -9.83 26.43 -25.98
N GLN A 11 -10.22 25.95 -24.81
CA GLN A 11 -9.49 24.85 -24.12
C GLN A 11 -10.49 23.99 -23.35
N VAL A 12 -11.49 23.47 -24.07
CA VAL A 12 -11.97 22.14 -23.67
C VAL A 12 -10.85 21.21 -24.11
N THR A 13 -9.94 20.92 -23.18
CA THR A 13 -9.08 19.75 -23.29
C THR A 13 -10.02 18.57 -23.46
N THR A 14 -10.16 18.10 -24.68
CA THR A 14 -10.74 16.80 -24.96
C THR A 14 -9.83 15.82 -24.21
N ASN A 15 -10.29 15.33 -23.04
CA ASN A 15 -9.69 14.17 -22.40
C ASN A 15 -9.62 13.10 -23.47
N MET A 16 -8.41 12.76 -23.90
CA MET A 16 -8.24 11.77 -24.96
C MET A 16 -8.63 10.42 -24.37
N GLU A 17 -9.57 9.73 -25.02
CA GLU A 17 -9.88 8.36 -24.67
C GLU A 17 -8.67 7.47 -25.05
N LYS A 18 -8.03 6.87 -24.07
CA LYS A 18 -6.92 5.95 -24.26
C LYS A 18 -7.42 4.52 -24.15
N LYS A 19 -7.37 3.79 -25.26
CA LYS A 19 -7.75 2.37 -25.31
C LYS A 19 -6.52 1.50 -25.21
N ILE A 20 -6.54 0.55 -24.28
CA ILE A 20 -5.47 -0.41 -24.07
C ILE A 20 -6.09 -1.81 -23.99
N SER A 21 -5.63 -2.74 -24.83
CA SER A 21 -6.12 -4.12 -24.78
C SER A 21 -5.50 -4.90 -23.62
N ILE A 22 -6.22 -5.91 -23.13
CA ILE A 22 -5.69 -6.86 -22.15
C ILE A 22 -4.43 -7.54 -22.67
N SER A 23 -4.37 -7.83 -23.98
CA SER A 23 -3.18 -8.39 -24.62
C SER A 23 -1.96 -7.48 -24.49
N GLN A 24 -2.13 -6.18 -24.75
CA GLN A 24 -1.06 -5.19 -24.56
C GLN A 24 -0.57 -5.14 -23.11
N ILE A 25 -1.48 -5.18 -22.13
CA ILE A 25 -1.11 -5.21 -20.70
C ILE A 25 -0.29 -6.47 -20.39
N LYS A 26 -0.71 -7.64 -20.89
CA LYS A 26 0.01 -8.90 -20.72
C LYS A 26 1.41 -8.87 -21.33
N GLU A 27 1.53 -8.38 -22.56
CA GLU A 27 2.81 -8.23 -23.26
C GLU A 27 3.76 -7.32 -22.48
N VAL A 28 3.29 -6.12 -22.08
CA VAL A 28 4.11 -5.16 -21.33
C VAL A 28 4.48 -5.69 -19.94
N ALA A 29 3.58 -6.41 -19.26
CA ALA A 29 3.89 -7.06 -17.99
C ALA A 29 4.97 -8.14 -18.15
N GLN A 30 4.90 -8.93 -19.22
CA GLN A 30 5.92 -9.94 -19.52
C GLN A 30 7.26 -9.32 -19.89
N GLU A 31 7.26 -8.22 -20.68
CA GLU A 31 8.47 -7.44 -20.96
C GLU A 31 9.09 -6.90 -19.67
N ALA A 32 8.29 -6.27 -18.79
CA ALA A 32 8.74 -5.74 -17.50
C ALA A 32 9.39 -6.84 -16.64
N TYR A 33 8.76 -8.01 -16.56
CA TYR A 33 9.29 -9.15 -15.83
C TYR A 33 10.64 -9.61 -16.40
N ASN A 34 10.74 -9.77 -17.72
CA ASN A 34 11.95 -10.22 -18.40
C ASN A 34 13.12 -9.23 -18.27
N GLU A 35 12.82 -7.94 -18.35
CA GLU A 35 13.81 -6.87 -18.20
C GLU A 35 14.40 -6.84 -16.79
N VAL A 36 13.55 -7.06 -15.78
CA VAL A 36 13.92 -6.83 -14.38
C VAL A 36 14.38 -8.09 -13.66
N LYS A 37 13.93 -9.30 -14.06
CA LYS A 37 14.20 -10.54 -13.32
C LYS A 37 15.67 -10.83 -13.07
N GLY A 38 16.55 -10.45 -14.02
CA GLY A 38 18.00 -10.60 -13.94
C GLY A 38 18.73 -9.45 -13.25
N SER A 39 18.04 -8.40 -12.86
CA SER A 39 18.67 -7.25 -12.21
C SER A 39 19.28 -7.64 -10.89
N THR A 40 20.47 -7.11 -10.63
CA THR A 40 21.18 -7.23 -9.36
C THR A 40 21.17 -5.89 -8.66
N GLY A 41 21.24 -5.89 -7.35
CA GLY A 41 21.24 -4.69 -6.53
C GLY A 41 20.27 -4.81 -5.36
N GLY A 42 20.50 -3.98 -4.37
CA GLY A 42 19.80 -4.06 -3.10
C GLY A 42 20.21 -5.26 -2.26
N LYS A 43 19.65 -5.35 -1.07
CA LYS A 43 19.79 -6.50 -0.17
C LYS A 43 18.50 -6.72 0.60
N ASN A 44 18.29 -7.94 1.07
CA ASN A 44 17.17 -8.23 1.96
C ASN A 44 17.25 -7.38 3.24
N ALA A 45 16.14 -7.14 3.91
CA ALA A 45 16.11 -6.47 5.21
C ALA A 45 16.88 -7.31 6.24
N ASP A 46 18.13 -6.96 6.48
CA ASP A 46 19.07 -7.74 7.34
C ASP A 46 18.86 -7.49 8.83
N TYR A 47 18.17 -6.43 9.20
CA TYR A 47 17.82 -6.12 10.59
C TYR A 47 16.64 -6.94 11.13
N ILE A 48 15.95 -7.71 10.28
CA ILE A 48 14.94 -8.69 10.65
C ILE A 48 15.45 -10.07 10.23
N PRO A 49 15.92 -10.91 11.18
CA PRO A 49 16.60 -12.18 10.86
C PRO A 49 15.83 -13.11 9.94
N TYR A 50 14.50 -13.16 10.06
CA TYR A 50 13.65 -13.94 9.16
C TYR A 50 13.78 -13.46 7.71
N LEU A 51 13.65 -12.15 7.47
CA LEU A 51 13.69 -11.55 6.13
C LEU A 51 15.07 -11.66 5.50
N ALA A 52 16.13 -11.58 6.28
CA ALA A 52 17.51 -11.72 5.82
C ALA A 52 17.78 -13.05 5.09
N ASN A 53 17.05 -14.10 5.45
CA ASN A 53 17.25 -15.47 4.95
C ASN A 53 16.31 -15.85 3.78
N ILE A 54 15.44 -14.97 3.32
CA ILE A 54 14.57 -15.22 2.18
C ILE A 54 15.39 -15.27 0.87
N ASP A 55 15.07 -16.19 -0.04
CA ASP A 55 15.77 -16.29 -1.32
C ASP A 55 15.64 -14.98 -2.13
N SER A 56 16.74 -14.29 -2.33
CA SER A 56 16.83 -13.02 -3.04
C SER A 56 16.51 -13.10 -4.53
N LYS A 57 16.41 -14.32 -5.10
CA LYS A 57 16.07 -14.52 -6.51
C LYS A 57 14.59 -14.48 -6.79
N LEU A 58 13.75 -14.62 -5.76
CA LEU A 58 12.30 -14.58 -5.89
C LEU A 58 11.85 -13.27 -6.55
N PHE A 59 10.92 -13.39 -7.51
CA PHE A 59 10.29 -12.26 -8.16
C PHE A 59 8.94 -12.64 -8.74
N GLY A 60 7.88 -11.98 -8.28
CA GLY A 60 6.52 -12.13 -8.77
C GLY A 60 5.90 -10.79 -9.14
N LEU A 61 5.11 -10.76 -10.21
CA LEU A 61 4.38 -9.60 -10.71
C LEU A 61 2.92 -9.98 -10.94
N SER A 62 1.98 -9.22 -10.39
CA SER A 62 0.55 -9.46 -10.56
C SER A 62 -0.21 -8.18 -10.88
N ILE A 63 -1.14 -8.26 -11.82
CA ILE A 63 -2.06 -7.17 -12.19
C ILE A 63 -3.49 -7.69 -12.03
N CYS A 64 -4.34 -6.92 -11.36
CA CYS A 64 -5.76 -7.20 -11.23
C CYS A 64 -6.57 -6.13 -11.99
N LEU A 65 -7.31 -6.56 -13.01
CA LEU A 65 -8.16 -5.68 -13.81
C LEU A 65 -9.55 -5.53 -13.17
N MET A 66 -10.27 -4.47 -13.53
CA MET A 66 -11.59 -4.17 -12.94
C MET A 66 -12.66 -5.21 -13.28
N ASN A 67 -12.48 -5.99 -14.36
CA ASN A 67 -13.35 -7.13 -14.68
C ASN A 67 -13.11 -8.37 -13.81
N GLY A 68 -12.05 -8.38 -13.00
CA GLY A 68 -11.64 -9.49 -12.12
C GLY A 68 -10.58 -10.41 -12.72
N GLN A 69 -10.16 -10.17 -13.96
CA GLN A 69 -9.03 -10.90 -14.54
C GLN A 69 -7.73 -10.55 -13.83
N THR A 70 -6.90 -11.56 -13.55
CA THR A 70 -5.56 -11.37 -13.01
C THR A 70 -4.50 -11.84 -14.02
N ILE A 71 -3.40 -11.07 -14.09
CA ILE A 71 -2.23 -11.40 -14.90
C ILE A 71 -1.10 -11.67 -13.90
N ASN A 72 -0.61 -12.90 -13.85
CA ASN A 72 0.36 -13.37 -12.86
C ASN A 72 1.61 -13.90 -13.57
N ILE A 73 2.79 -13.40 -13.20
CA ILE A 73 4.06 -13.75 -13.83
C ILE A 73 5.12 -13.98 -12.73
N GLY A 74 5.84 -15.09 -12.79
CA GLY A 74 6.87 -15.46 -11.81
C GLY A 74 6.30 -15.99 -10.51
N ASP A 75 6.96 -15.68 -9.40
CA ASP A 75 6.68 -16.24 -8.07
C ASP A 75 5.46 -15.58 -7.38
N THR A 76 4.33 -15.46 -8.08
CA THR A 76 3.14 -14.75 -7.60
C THR A 76 2.41 -15.46 -6.48
N ASP A 77 2.64 -16.76 -6.30
CA ASP A 77 2.04 -17.59 -5.25
C ASP A 77 2.95 -17.72 -4.01
N TYR A 78 4.19 -17.21 -4.08
CA TYR A 78 5.07 -17.20 -2.92
C TYR A 78 4.48 -16.33 -1.81
N ARG A 79 4.44 -16.88 -0.60
CA ARG A 79 3.89 -16.20 0.57
C ARG A 79 4.99 -15.48 1.32
N PHE A 80 4.94 -14.15 1.31
CA PHE A 80 5.91 -13.27 1.97
C PHE A 80 5.24 -12.40 3.04
N GLY A 81 6.02 -11.87 3.98
CA GLY A 81 5.52 -10.95 4.99
C GLY A 81 5.03 -9.64 4.38
N ILE A 82 3.77 -9.30 4.64
CA ILE A 82 3.14 -8.08 4.09
C ILE A 82 3.82 -6.80 4.58
N GLU A 83 4.37 -6.82 5.79
CA GLU A 83 5.07 -5.70 6.43
C GLU A 83 4.28 -4.38 6.36
N SER A 84 4.94 -3.30 5.98
CA SER A 84 4.31 -1.97 5.95
C SER A 84 3.19 -1.80 4.93
N VAL A 85 2.98 -2.72 4.01
CA VAL A 85 1.80 -2.67 3.13
C VAL A 85 0.51 -2.91 3.95
N SER A 86 0.59 -3.65 5.06
CA SER A 86 -0.52 -3.86 6.00
C SER A 86 -1.11 -2.57 6.56
N LYS A 87 -0.32 -1.50 6.64
CA LYS A 87 -0.79 -0.19 7.12
C LYS A 87 -1.96 0.35 6.29
N VAL A 88 -1.94 0.13 4.98
CA VAL A 88 -3.07 0.51 4.10
C VAL A 88 -4.33 -0.27 4.45
N HIS A 89 -4.19 -1.57 4.70
CA HIS A 89 -5.33 -2.43 5.04
C HIS A 89 -5.97 -1.98 6.36
N THR A 90 -5.17 -1.72 7.39
CA THR A 90 -5.69 -1.26 8.68
C THR A 90 -6.23 0.18 8.61
N ALA A 91 -5.62 1.05 7.80
CA ALA A 91 -6.18 2.38 7.51
C ALA A 91 -7.60 2.26 6.89
N ILE A 92 -7.80 1.35 5.93
CA ILE A 92 -9.12 1.08 5.36
C ILE A 92 -10.09 0.59 6.44
N LEU A 93 -9.66 -0.30 7.32
CA LEU A 93 -10.51 -0.83 8.40
C LEU A 93 -11.01 0.29 9.33
N ILE A 94 -10.11 1.16 9.79
CA ILE A 94 -10.53 2.27 10.67
C ILE A 94 -11.33 3.34 9.92
N LEU A 95 -11.07 3.57 8.64
CA LEU A 95 -11.92 4.43 7.80
C LEU A 95 -13.35 3.88 7.67
N ARG A 96 -13.50 2.57 7.53
CA ARG A 96 -14.82 1.88 7.53
C ARG A 96 -15.54 2.02 8.87
N GLN A 97 -14.81 1.94 9.98
CA GLN A 97 -15.37 1.94 11.34
C GLN A 97 -15.70 3.34 11.86
N TYR A 98 -14.93 4.35 11.47
CA TYR A 98 -15.00 5.70 12.04
C TYR A 98 -15.36 6.79 11.05
N GLY A 99 -15.18 6.55 9.74
CA GLY A 99 -15.30 7.57 8.70
C GLY A 99 -14.05 8.44 8.54
N ALA A 100 -13.93 9.08 7.37
CA ALA A 100 -12.72 9.78 6.97
C ALA A 100 -12.37 10.98 7.88
N GLN A 101 -13.37 11.78 8.29
CA GLN A 101 -13.11 12.96 9.13
C GLN A 101 -12.55 12.57 10.49
N LYS A 102 -13.13 11.56 11.14
CA LYS A 102 -12.67 11.15 12.47
C LYS A 102 -11.27 10.55 12.43
N VAL A 103 -10.91 9.80 11.40
CA VAL A 103 -9.54 9.30 11.22
C VAL A 103 -8.56 10.44 10.99
N LEU A 104 -8.94 11.45 10.21
CA LEU A 104 -8.15 12.66 10.01
C LEU A 104 -7.90 13.41 11.33
N ASP A 105 -8.94 13.56 12.16
CA ASP A 105 -8.84 14.27 13.45
C ASP A 105 -8.01 13.48 14.49
N MET A 106 -8.07 12.16 14.47
CA MET A 106 -7.41 11.30 15.45
C MET A 106 -5.97 10.97 15.10
N ILE A 107 -5.65 10.84 13.82
CA ILE A 107 -4.31 10.43 13.34
C ILE A 107 -3.70 11.50 12.45
N GLY A 108 -4.43 11.97 11.42
CA GLY A 108 -3.91 12.86 10.37
C GLY A 108 -3.74 12.15 9.04
N ALA A 109 -3.19 12.87 8.05
CA ALA A 109 -2.90 12.37 6.71
C ALA A 109 -1.66 13.03 6.09
N ASP A 110 -0.82 13.68 6.88
CA ASP A 110 0.33 14.46 6.41
C ASP A 110 1.63 13.66 6.41
N ALA A 111 2.46 13.90 5.41
CA ALA A 111 3.85 13.44 5.40
C ALA A 111 4.70 14.35 6.28
N THR A 112 5.68 13.76 6.99
CA THR A 112 6.54 14.53 7.92
C THR A 112 7.89 14.93 7.31
N GLY A 113 8.27 14.32 6.18
CA GLY A 113 9.64 14.43 5.63
C GLY A 113 10.71 13.74 6.47
N LEU A 114 10.32 13.02 7.51
CA LEU A 114 11.19 12.26 8.41
C LEU A 114 11.02 10.76 8.18
N PRO A 115 11.99 9.93 8.63
CA PRO A 115 11.87 8.48 8.51
C PRO A 115 10.58 7.93 9.10
N PHE A 116 10.02 6.89 8.47
CA PHE A 116 8.73 6.29 8.82
C PHE A 116 8.63 5.76 10.27
N ASN A 117 9.76 5.58 10.94
CA ASN A 117 9.88 5.11 12.33
C ASN A 117 10.44 6.19 13.27
N SER A 118 10.37 7.46 12.89
CA SER A 118 10.91 8.58 13.65
C SER A 118 10.06 8.90 14.88
N ILE A 119 10.69 8.89 16.04
CA ILE A 119 10.11 9.42 17.30
C ILE A 119 10.03 10.95 17.26
N ILE A 120 11.01 11.61 16.63
CA ILE A 120 11.07 13.07 16.52
C ILE A 120 9.86 13.59 15.72
N ALA A 121 9.39 12.85 14.72
CA ALA A 121 8.22 13.24 13.95
C ALA A 121 6.99 13.48 14.84
N ILE A 122 6.76 12.64 15.85
CA ILE A 122 5.62 12.79 16.78
C ILE A 122 5.74 14.10 17.57
N LEU A 123 6.94 14.45 18.00
CA LEU A 123 7.19 15.67 18.79
C LEU A 123 7.02 16.94 17.96
N LEU A 124 7.38 16.91 16.67
CA LEU A 124 7.26 18.05 15.76
C LEU A 124 5.84 18.28 15.24
N GLU A 125 5.03 17.23 15.18
CA GLU A 125 3.67 17.24 14.64
C GLU A 125 2.59 17.51 15.72
N ASN A 126 2.92 18.29 16.76
CA ASN A 126 2.01 18.62 17.86
C ASN A 126 1.41 17.36 18.50
N ASP A 127 2.25 16.36 18.76
CA ASP A 127 1.88 15.07 19.36
C ASP A 127 0.96 14.20 18.48
N HIS A 128 0.75 14.57 17.23
CA HIS A 128 -0.01 13.77 16.25
C HIS A 128 0.83 12.65 15.65
N PRO A 129 0.25 11.49 15.37
CA PRO A 129 0.94 10.40 14.69
C PRO A 129 1.06 10.58 13.17
N SER A 130 0.68 11.73 12.63
CA SER A 130 0.82 12.24 11.26
C SER A 130 -0.04 11.56 10.22
N THR A 131 0.07 10.26 10.06
CA THR A 131 -0.66 9.47 9.06
C THR A 131 -0.69 7.99 9.45
N PRO A 132 -1.76 7.24 9.10
CA PRO A 132 -1.79 5.79 9.32
C PRO A 132 -0.67 5.00 8.60
N LEU A 133 0.04 5.62 7.66
CA LEU A 133 1.04 4.94 6.82
C LEU A 133 2.48 5.06 7.31
N VAL A 134 2.73 5.68 8.45
CA VAL A 134 4.00 5.61 9.21
C VAL A 134 3.79 4.80 10.50
N ASN A 135 4.88 4.36 11.14
CA ASN A 135 4.77 3.45 12.30
C ASN A 135 3.91 4.03 13.43
N ALA A 136 4.10 5.30 13.78
CA ALA A 136 3.31 5.96 14.82
C ALA A 136 1.80 5.92 14.52
N GLY A 137 1.41 6.32 13.32
CA GLY A 137 0.00 6.31 12.90
C GLY A 137 -0.56 4.90 12.74
N ALA A 138 0.23 3.93 12.30
CA ALA A 138 -0.20 2.55 12.17
C ALA A 138 -0.44 1.88 13.53
N ILE A 139 0.42 2.13 14.52
CA ILE A 139 0.23 1.64 15.90
C ILE A 139 -1.00 2.30 16.53
N SER A 140 -1.17 3.61 16.34
CA SER A 140 -2.39 4.33 16.75
C SER A 140 -3.64 3.73 16.08
N ALA A 141 -3.60 3.46 14.77
CA ALA A 141 -4.69 2.83 14.02
C ALA A 141 -5.07 1.45 14.60
N CYS A 142 -4.09 0.60 14.93
CA CYS A 142 -4.35 -0.69 15.58
C CYS A 142 -5.06 -0.52 16.93
N SER A 143 -4.73 0.54 17.70
CA SER A 143 -5.43 0.85 18.94
C SER A 143 -6.89 1.25 18.73
N MET A 144 -7.22 1.85 17.57
CA MET A 144 -8.58 2.26 17.21
C MET A 144 -9.48 1.11 16.78
N VAL A 145 -8.94 0.02 16.24
CA VAL A 145 -9.75 -1.11 15.72
C VAL A 145 -10.79 -1.57 16.76
N GLN A 146 -12.03 -1.72 16.33
CA GLN A 146 -13.14 -2.15 17.18
C GLN A 146 -13.22 -3.70 17.25
N PRO A 147 -13.70 -4.24 18.39
CA PRO A 147 -14.08 -3.55 19.63
C PRO A 147 -12.87 -3.22 20.52
N VAL A 148 -12.87 -2.05 21.14
CA VAL A 148 -11.83 -1.65 22.09
C VAL A 148 -11.76 -2.62 23.27
N GLY A 149 -10.55 -2.91 23.76
CA GLY A 149 -10.32 -3.77 24.93
C GLY A 149 -10.38 -5.28 24.67
N ASN A 150 -10.54 -5.72 23.43
CA ASN A 150 -10.57 -7.14 23.07
C ASN A 150 -9.59 -7.48 21.93
N SER A 151 -8.41 -7.94 22.29
CA SER A 151 -7.32 -8.24 21.34
C SER A 151 -7.73 -9.25 20.28
N ASP A 152 -8.39 -10.34 20.68
CA ASP A 152 -8.75 -11.43 19.75
C ASP A 152 -9.76 -10.96 18.71
N LYS A 153 -10.80 -10.25 19.13
CA LYS A 153 -11.80 -9.70 18.20
C LYS A 153 -11.22 -8.61 17.30
N LYS A 154 -10.28 -7.79 17.79
CA LYS A 154 -9.55 -6.84 16.95
C LYS A 154 -8.72 -7.57 15.89
N TRP A 155 -8.02 -8.63 16.29
CA TRP A 155 -7.26 -9.47 15.38
C TRP A 155 -8.15 -10.10 14.31
N ASP A 156 -9.27 -10.67 14.70
CA ASP A 156 -10.27 -11.23 13.77
C ASP A 156 -10.74 -10.17 12.76
N ALA A 157 -11.01 -8.94 13.23
CA ALA A 157 -11.41 -7.83 12.34
C ALA A 157 -10.32 -7.44 11.35
N ILE A 158 -9.05 -7.40 11.78
CA ILE A 158 -7.90 -7.13 10.90
C ILE A 158 -7.76 -8.22 9.83
N VAL A 159 -7.77 -9.49 10.24
CA VAL A 159 -7.66 -10.63 9.31
C VAL A 159 -8.84 -10.68 8.34
N GLN A 160 -10.05 -10.45 8.82
CA GLN A 160 -11.25 -10.40 8.00
C GLN A 160 -11.16 -9.29 6.94
N ASN A 161 -10.74 -8.09 7.33
CA ASN A 161 -10.58 -6.97 6.41
C ASN A 161 -9.52 -7.25 5.32
N VAL A 162 -8.39 -7.87 5.68
CA VAL A 162 -7.38 -8.30 4.70
C VAL A 162 -7.97 -9.36 3.76
N THR A 163 -8.73 -10.32 4.31
CA THR A 163 -9.40 -11.37 3.52
C THR A 163 -10.37 -10.77 2.49
N GLU A 164 -11.20 -9.83 2.90
CA GLU A 164 -12.16 -9.15 2.02
C GLU A 164 -11.46 -8.35 0.90
N LEU A 165 -10.39 -7.63 1.24
CA LEU A 165 -9.60 -6.85 0.27
C LEU A 165 -8.87 -7.75 -0.73
N CYS A 166 -8.29 -8.84 -0.27
CA CYS A 166 -7.45 -9.73 -1.07
C CYS A 166 -8.24 -10.86 -1.75
N GLY A 167 -9.50 -11.06 -1.40
CA GLY A 167 -10.36 -12.15 -1.90
C GLY A 167 -10.04 -13.53 -1.31
N SER A 168 -9.06 -13.63 -0.42
CA SER A 168 -8.70 -14.87 0.30
C SER A 168 -7.92 -14.55 1.57
N ALA A 169 -7.96 -15.47 2.53
CA ALA A 169 -7.37 -15.26 3.85
C ALA A 169 -5.82 -15.25 3.80
N PRO A 170 -5.18 -14.30 4.50
CA PRO A 170 -3.75 -14.36 4.75
C PRO A 170 -3.44 -15.44 5.81
N GLN A 171 -2.17 -15.73 6.03
CA GLN A 171 -1.71 -16.60 7.11
C GLN A 171 -0.66 -15.88 7.93
N LEU A 172 -0.72 -15.98 9.26
CA LEU A 172 0.35 -15.46 10.10
C LEU A 172 1.64 -16.27 9.86
N ILE A 173 2.75 -15.58 9.62
CA ILE A 173 4.08 -16.19 9.57
C ILE A 173 4.65 -16.11 10.99
N ASP A 174 4.50 -17.19 11.76
CA ASP A 174 4.89 -17.23 13.19
C ASP A 174 6.36 -16.91 13.41
N GLU A 175 7.23 -17.37 12.53
CA GLU A 175 8.69 -17.12 12.62
C GLU A 175 9.00 -15.62 12.40
N LEU A 176 8.32 -14.96 11.45
CA LEU A 176 8.45 -13.53 11.23
C LEU A 176 7.92 -12.76 12.44
N TYR A 177 6.73 -13.09 12.93
CA TYR A 177 6.14 -12.46 14.11
C TYR A 177 7.08 -12.56 15.35
N LYS A 178 7.68 -13.73 15.61
CA LYS A 178 8.64 -13.90 16.69
C LYS A 178 9.90 -13.06 16.47
N SER A 179 10.41 -13.01 15.23
CA SER A 179 11.58 -12.24 14.85
C SER A 179 11.36 -10.74 15.06
N GLU A 180 10.23 -10.22 14.60
CA GLU A 180 9.82 -8.82 14.76
C GLU A 180 9.61 -8.45 16.24
N THR A 181 8.90 -9.29 16.98
CA THR A 181 8.61 -9.06 18.41
C THR A 181 9.89 -8.97 19.25
N ALA A 182 10.90 -9.74 18.91
CA ALA A 182 12.19 -9.75 19.64
C ALA A 182 12.98 -8.46 19.46
N THR A 183 12.74 -7.68 18.39
CA THR A 183 13.55 -6.52 18.01
C THR A 183 12.76 -5.19 17.92
N ASN A 184 11.50 -5.15 18.34
CA ASN A 184 10.59 -4.02 18.15
C ASN A 184 10.73 -2.86 19.17
N PHE A 185 11.89 -2.68 19.77
CA PHE A 185 12.09 -1.69 20.84
C PHE A 185 11.74 -0.26 20.45
N ASN A 186 12.06 0.14 19.21
CA ASN A 186 11.70 1.47 18.71
C ASN A 186 10.17 1.65 18.62
N ASN A 187 9.45 0.67 18.09
CA ASN A 187 8.00 0.70 18.00
C ASN A 187 7.34 0.67 19.39
N ARG A 188 7.93 -0.01 20.35
CA ARG A 188 7.50 0.01 21.76
C ARG A 188 7.63 1.40 22.36
N SER A 189 8.75 2.08 22.12
CA SER A 189 8.97 3.48 22.54
C SER A 189 7.93 4.41 21.90
N ILE A 190 7.64 4.25 20.62
CA ILE A 190 6.59 5.00 19.90
C ILE A 190 5.22 4.77 20.54
N ALA A 191 4.83 3.52 20.81
CA ALA A 191 3.52 3.20 21.38
C ALA A 191 3.31 3.88 22.76
N TRP A 192 4.32 3.83 23.63
CA TRP A 192 4.24 4.46 24.95
C TRP A 192 4.32 5.98 24.90
N LEU A 193 5.09 6.57 23.97
CA LEU A 193 5.10 8.00 23.73
C LEU A 193 3.71 8.49 23.26
N LEU A 194 3.11 7.81 22.31
CA LEU A 194 1.76 8.11 21.82
C LEU A 194 0.70 7.95 22.94
N LYS A 195 0.88 6.96 23.83
CA LYS A 195 0.01 6.80 25.00
C LYS A 195 0.08 8.02 25.92
N ASN A 196 1.28 8.55 26.18
CA ASN A 196 1.48 9.78 26.96
C ASN A 196 0.74 10.99 26.36
N TYR A 197 0.63 11.05 25.05
CA TYR A 197 -0.08 12.11 24.31
C TYR A 197 -1.55 11.81 24.03
N ASN A 198 -2.12 10.74 24.60
CA ASN A 198 -3.51 10.30 24.37
C ASN A 198 -3.83 9.97 22.89
N ARG A 199 -2.81 9.50 22.15
CA ARG A 199 -2.94 9.05 20.75
C ARG A 199 -2.98 7.52 20.60
N ILE A 200 -3.01 6.79 21.70
CA ILE A 200 -3.34 5.37 21.79
C ILE A 200 -4.70 5.24 22.50
N TYR A 201 -5.65 4.66 21.83
CA TYR A 201 -7.06 4.60 22.21
C TYR A 201 -7.42 3.29 22.91
N ASP A 202 -6.41 2.48 23.24
CA ASP A 202 -6.51 1.22 23.95
C ASP A 202 -5.24 0.96 24.78
N ASN A 203 -4.97 -0.29 25.13
CA ASN A 203 -3.70 -0.68 25.74
C ASN A 203 -2.53 -0.57 24.74
N PRO A 204 -1.42 0.12 25.04
CA PRO A 204 -0.31 0.32 24.13
C PRO A 204 0.42 -0.99 23.74
N ASP A 205 0.55 -1.94 24.66
CA ASP A 205 1.20 -3.23 24.36
C ASP A 205 0.30 -4.08 23.46
N MET A 206 -1.01 -4.04 23.64
CA MET A 206 -1.97 -4.67 22.72
C MET A 206 -1.92 -4.04 21.33
N ALA A 207 -1.88 -2.72 21.24
CA ALA A 207 -1.79 -2.01 19.97
C ALA A 207 -0.50 -2.39 19.21
N LEU A 208 0.62 -2.45 19.93
CA LEU A 208 1.90 -2.88 19.39
C LEU A 208 1.90 -4.34 18.93
N ASP A 209 1.31 -5.23 19.71
CA ASP A 209 1.20 -6.66 19.36
C ASP A 209 0.37 -6.85 18.08
N LEU A 210 -0.81 -6.21 18.00
CA LEU A 210 -1.64 -6.24 16.79
C LEU A 210 -0.92 -5.68 15.57
N TYR A 211 -0.18 -4.58 15.75
CA TYR A 211 0.65 -4.00 14.71
C TYR A 211 1.73 -4.97 14.23
N THR A 212 2.43 -5.63 15.14
CA THR A 212 3.47 -6.60 14.80
C THR A 212 2.89 -7.84 14.10
N ARG A 213 1.75 -8.35 14.58
CA ARG A 213 1.04 -9.46 13.92
C ARG A 213 0.59 -9.10 12.51
N GLN A 214 0.00 -7.92 12.30
CA GLN A 214 -0.43 -7.53 10.95
C GLN A 214 0.74 -7.38 9.97
N CYS A 215 1.89 -6.87 10.41
CA CYS A 215 3.11 -6.81 9.59
C CYS A 215 3.59 -8.21 9.20
N SER A 216 3.37 -9.19 10.07
CA SER A 216 3.79 -10.59 9.90
C SER A 216 2.77 -11.47 9.16
N LEU A 217 1.68 -10.89 8.65
CA LEU A 217 0.76 -11.64 7.78
C LEU A 217 1.45 -12.03 6.48
N GLY A 218 1.41 -13.31 6.18
CA GLY A 218 1.88 -13.87 4.91
C GLY A 218 0.85 -13.65 3.81
N ILE A 219 1.28 -13.00 2.74
CA ILE A 219 0.47 -12.64 1.59
C ILE A 219 1.21 -12.96 0.30
N THR A 220 0.50 -13.11 -0.81
CA THR A 220 1.08 -13.32 -2.13
C THR A 220 1.01 -12.06 -2.99
N ALA A 221 1.83 -11.98 -4.05
CA ALA A 221 1.75 -10.87 -5.00
C ALA A 221 0.35 -10.81 -5.65
N GLN A 222 -0.25 -11.96 -5.96
CA GLN A 222 -1.61 -12.00 -6.49
C GLN A 222 -2.63 -11.41 -5.51
N GLN A 223 -2.57 -11.76 -4.23
CA GLN A 223 -3.44 -11.20 -3.20
C GLN A 223 -3.29 -9.69 -3.08
N LEU A 224 -2.05 -9.17 -3.12
CA LEU A 224 -1.81 -7.71 -3.10
C LEU A 224 -2.35 -7.03 -4.37
N GLY A 225 -2.21 -7.66 -5.53
CA GLY A 225 -2.79 -7.15 -6.78
C GLY A 225 -4.30 -7.02 -6.71
N ILE A 226 -4.99 -8.00 -6.12
CA ILE A 226 -6.44 -7.97 -5.90
C ILE A 226 -6.83 -6.87 -4.90
N ALA A 227 -6.09 -6.72 -3.79
CA ALA A 227 -6.33 -5.65 -2.83
C ALA A 227 -6.17 -4.27 -3.47
N ALA A 228 -5.12 -4.06 -4.28
CA ALA A 228 -4.95 -2.84 -5.08
C ALA A 228 -6.11 -2.63 -6.06
N GLY A 229 -6.56 -3.70 -6.73
CA GLY A 229 -7.71 -3.72 -7.61
C GLY A 229 -9.01 -3.34 -6.89
N THR A 230 -9.18 -3.78 -5.64
CA THR A 230 -10.33 -3.41 -4.80
C THR A 230 -10.35 -1.91 -4.52
N ILE A 231 -9.18 -1.31 -4.23
CA ILE A 231 -9.07 0.15 -4.05
C ILE A 231 -9.33 0.86 -5.38
N ALA A 232 -8.71 0.40 -6.47
CA ALA A 232 -8.88 0.97 -7.81
C ALA A 232 -10.34 0.91 -8.29
N ASN A 233 -11.10 -0.09 -7.86
CA ASN A 233 -12.51 -0.32 -8.19
C ASN A 233 -13.47 0.26 -7.14
N ASN A 234 -13.08 1.36 -6.50
CA ASN A 234 -13.91 2.10 -5.55
C ASN A 234 -14.48 1.23 -4.41
N GLY A 235 -13.68 0.29 -3.90
CA GLY A 235 -14.05 -0.55 -2.77
C GLY A 235 -14.79 -1.84 -3.11
N VAL A 236 -15.03 -2.12 -4.38
CA VAL A 236 -15.60 -3.40 -4.82
C VAL A 236 -14.46 -4.33 -5.25
N ASN A 237 -14.32 -5.47 -4.60
CA ASN A 237 -13.32 -6.47 -4.96
C ASN A 237 -13.59 -7.00 -6.38
N PRO A 238 -12.67 -6.83 -7.35
CA PRO A 238 -12.93 -7.20 -8.74
C PRO A 238 -13.15 -8.70 -8.95
N VAL A 239 -12.58 -9.54 -8.08
CA VAL A 239 -12.64 -11.01 -8.19
C VAL A 239 -13.89 -11.55 -7.49
N THR A 240 -14.09 -11.20 -6.22
CA THR A 240 -15.23 -11.72 -5.43
C THR A 240 -16.53 -10.96 -5.66
N LYS A 241 -16.47 -9.78 -6.28
CA LYS A 241 -17.60 -8.86 -6.51
C LYS A 241 -18.24 -8.30 -5.22
N GLN A 242 -17.62 -8.52 -4.08
CA GLN A 242 -18.08 -8.00 -2.79
C GLN A 242 -17.69 -6.54 -2.61
N THR A 243 -18.60 -5.72 -2.09
CA THR A 243 -18.29 -4.37 -1.62
C THR A 243 -17.59 -4.45 -0.27
N VAL A 244 -16.34 -4.02 -0.21
CA VAL A 244 -15.51 -4.04 1.01
C VAL A 244 -15.63 -2.71 1.76
N PHE A 245 -15.67 -1.59 1.04
CA PHE A 245 -15.82 -0.26 1.62
C PHE A 245 -16.56 0.69 0.67
N GLU A 246 -17.05 1.80 1.21
CA GLU A 246 -17.78 2.80 0.43
C GLU A 246 -16.88 3.52 -0.59
N ALA A 247 -17.39 3.74 -1.80
CA ALA A 247 -16.65 4.37 -2.90
C ALA A 247 -16.02 5.73 -2.52
N SER A 248 -16.68 6.49 -1.65
CA SER A 248 -16.20 7.79 -1.15
C SER A 248 -14.86 7.72 -0.41
N LEU A 249 -14.47 6.55 0.10
CA LEU A 249 -13.19 6.34 0.80
C LEU A 249 -12.02 6.09 -0.16
N ALA A 250 -12.27 5.59 -1.38
CA ALA A 250 -11.20 5.27 -2.33
C ALA A 250 -10.26 6.46 -2.63
N PRO A 251 -10.76 7.69 -2.91
CA PRO A 251 -9.88 8.85 -3.10
C PRO A 251 -9.06 9.20 -1.86
N LYS A 252 -9.61 9.02 -0.65
CA LYS A 252 -8.90 9.29 0.61
C LYS A 252 -7.75 8.32 0.82
N ILE A 253 -7.99 7.03 0.58
CA ILE A 253 -6.99 5.97 0.65
C ILE A 253 -5.88 6.22 -0.37
N THR A 254 -6.23 6.49 -1.62
CA THR A 254 -5.28 6.74 -2.70
C THR A 254 -4.43 7.99 -2.43
N SER A 255 -5.05 9.06 -1.91
CA SER A 255 -4.36 10.28 -1.49
C SER A 255 -3.30 10.02 -0.40
N MET A 256 -3.65 9.28 0.65
CA MET A 256 -2.69 8.91 1.70
C MET A 256 -1.51 8.09 1.12
N ILE A 257 -1.79 7.12 0.26
CA ILE A 257 -0.74 6.30 -0.38
C ILE A 257 0.19 7.18 -1.23
N SER A 258 -0.33 8.20 -1.90
CA SER A 258 0.46 9.12 -2.74
C SER A 258 1.47 9.92 -1.94
N THR A 259 1.16 10.27 -0.68
CA THR A 259 2.01 11.17 0.13
C THR A 259 3.15 10.45 0.85
N VAL A 260 2.96 9.22 1.31
CA VAL A 260 3.92 8.51 2.17
C VAL A 260 4.08 7.03 1.81
N GLY A 261 3.66 6.61 0.63
CA GLY A 261 3.65 5.19 0.24
C GLY A 261 5.03 4.56 0.08
N PHE A 262 6.04 5.34 -0.31
CA PHE A 262 7.40 4.87 -0.65
C PHE A 262 8.46 5.39 0.33
N TYR A 263 8.11 5.46 1.61
CA TYR A 263 8.98 5.98 2.65
C TYR A 263 9.49 7.38 2.27
N GLU A 264 10.77 7.64 2.46
CA GLU A 264 11.38 8.94 2.14
C GLU A 264 11.41 9.24 0.62
N HIS A 265 11.23 8.23 -0.24
CA HIS A 265 11.22 8.36 -1.70
C HIS A 265 9.81 8.50 -2.32
N SER A 266 8.80 8.84 -1.51
CA SER A 266 7.39 8.93 -1.99
C SER A 266 7.21 9.98 -3.09
N GLY A 267 7.88 11.13 -2.98
CA GLY A 267 7.84 12.18 -4.00
C GLY A 267 8.50 11.74 -5.32
N ASP A 268 9.71 11.17 -5.24
CA ASP A 268 10.43 10.65 -6.41
C ASP A 268 9.67 9.52 -7.10
N TRP A 269 9.01 8.68 -6.31
CA TRP A 269 8.15 7.62 -6.85
C TRP A 269 6.97 8.21 -7.64
N MET A 270 6.22 9.14 -7.05
CA MET A 270 5.09 9.77 -7.74
C MET A 270 5.53 10.54 -8.99
N TYR A 271 6.67 11.23 -8.95
CA TYR A 271 7.22 11.95 -10.09
C TYR A 271 7.63 11.00 -11.23
N THR A 272 8.23 9.85 -10.91
CA THR A 272 8.83 8.95 -11.95
C THR A 272 7.90 7.83 -12.39
N ALA A 273 7.00 7.35 -11.55
CA ALA A 273 6.06 6.25 -11.85
C ALA A 273 4.62 6.73 -12.05
N GLY A 274 4.24 7.87 -11.46
CA GLY A 274 2.91 8.47 -11.63
C GLY A 274 1.74 7.63 -11.09
N ILE A 275 2.00 6.68 -10.21
CA ILE A 275 0.99 5.78 -9.63
C ILE A 275 1.14 5.70 -8.10
N PRO A 276 0.05 5.95 -7.34
CA PRO A 276 0.07 5.73 -5.89
C PRO A 276 0.44 4.29 -5.54
N ALA A 277 1.44 4.11 -4.68
CA ALA A 277 1.87 2.78 -4.27
C ALA A 277 2.36 2.74 -2.83
N LYS A 278 2.22 1.57 -2.17
CA LYS A 278 2.76 1.30 -0.83
C LYS A 278 3.77 0.19 -0.88
N SER A 279 4.94 0.47 -0.35
CA SER A 279 6.07 -0.46 -0.21
C SER A 279 6.13 -1.07 1.20
N GLY A 280 6.68 -2.27 1.30
CA GLY A 280 6.99 -2.94 2.56
C GLY A 280 8.35 -3.65 2.51
N VAL A 281 9.05 -3.69 3.64
CA VAL A 281 10.40 -4.25 3.75
C VAL A 281 10.45 -5.78 3.55
N GLY A 282 9.30 -6.45 3.48
CA GLY A 282 9.20 -7.84 3.03
C GLY A 282 9.43 -8.03 1.52
N GLY A 283 9.58 -6.94 0.77
CA GLY A 283 9.80 -6.94 -0.67
C GLY A 283 8.55 -6.72 -1.52
N GLY A 284 7.38 -6.57 -0.89
CA GLY A 284 6.11 -6.31 -1.58
C GLY A 284 5.88 -4.84 -1.90
N VAL A 285 5.30 -4.57 -3.07
CA VAL A 285 4.79 -3.26 -3.48
C VAL A 285 3.36 -3.42 -4.00
N MET A 286 2.45 -2.61 -3.51
CA MET A 286 1.05 -2.54 -3.94
C MET A 286 0.78 -1.17 -4.56
N ALA A 287 0.37 -1.12 -5.83
CA ALA A 287 0.13 0.10 -6.59
C ALA A 287 -1.31 0.16 -7.11
N VAL A 288 -1.91 1.34 -7.07
CA VAL A 288 -3.33 1.57 -7.37
C VAL A 288 -3.47 2.56 -8.52
N LEU A 289 -3.99 2.13 -9.66
CA LEU A 289 -4.42 3.03 -10.73
C LEU A 289 -5.95 3.13 -10.71
N PRO A 290 -6.51 4.20 -10.13
CA PRO A 290 -7.96 4.34 -9.94
C PRO A 290 -8.77 4.13 -11.22
N GLY A 291 -9.81 3.31 -11.16
CA GLY A 291 -10.69 3.02 -12.28
C GLY A 291 -10.11 2.12 -13.37
N VAL A 292 -8.84 1.68 -13.26
CA VAL A 292 -8.14 0.94 -14.32
C VAL A 292 -7.64 -0.41 -13.85
N MET A 293 -6.76 -0.46 -12.86
CA MET A 293 -6.16 -1.71 -12.38
C MET A 293 -5.45 -1.56 -11.02
N GLY A 294 -5.32 -2.68 -10.32
CA GLY A 294 -4.33 -2.85 -9.25
C GLY A 294 -3.08 -3.53 -9.79
N VAL A 295 -1.91 -3.09 -9.36
CA VAL A 295 -0.62 -3.69 -9.73
C VAL A 295 0.14 -4.03 -8.46
N SER A 296 0.74 -5.20 -8.41
CA SER A 296 1.63 -5.57 -7.31
C SER A 296 2.87 -6.28 -7.84
N ALA A 297 3.95 -6.15 -7.10
CA ALA A 297 5.15 -6.94 -7.34
C ALA A 297 5.81 -7.30 -6.02
N PHE A 298 6.54 -8.41 -6.03
CA PHE A 298 7.30 -8.91 -4.88
C PHE A 298 8.70 -9.32 -5.31
N ALA A 299 9.71 -8.80 -4.65
CA ALA A 299 11.08 -9.27 -4.70
C ALA A 299 11.81 -8.84 -3.42
N PRO A 300 12.54 -9.75 -2.71
CA PRO A 300 13.12 -9.45 -1.40
C PRO A 300 14.17 -8.35 -1.35
N PRO A 301 15.10 -8.19 -2.34
CA PRO A 301 16.15 -7.18 -2.23
C PRO A 301 15.61 -5.74 -2.27
N LEU A 302 16.03 -4.95 -1.29
CA LEU A 302 15.61 -3.57 -1.06
C LEU A 302 16.73 -2.58 -1.37
N ASP A 303 16.35 -1.36 -1.78
CA ASP A 303 17.25 -0.20 -1.81
C ASP A 303 17.51 0.36 -0.39
N GLU A 304 18.28 1.44 -0.31
CA GLU A 304 18.65 2.08 0.96
C GLU A 304 17.44 2.65 1.73
N ALA A 305 16.38 3.01 1.04
CA ALA A 305 15.13 3.50 1.65
C ALA A 305 14.19 2.36 2.12
N GLY A 306 14.48 1.10 1.78
CA GLY A 306 13.67 -0.06 2.13
C GLY A 306 12.63 -0.45 1.08
N ASN A 307 12.76 0.02 -0.15
CA ASN A 307 11.87 -0.30 -1.26
C ASN A 307 12.45 -1.41 -2.13
N SER A 308 11.63 -2.40 -2.52
CA SER A 308 12.07 -3.48 -3.39
C SER A 308 12.59 -2.97 -4.74
N VAL A 309 13.85 -3.26 -5.06
CA VAL A 309 14.52 -2.78 -6.29
C VAL A 309 13.82 -3.30 -7.53
N LYS A 310 13.55 -4.60 -7.61
CA LYS A 310 12.88 -5.21 -8.77
C LYS A 310 11.41 -4.81 -8.87
N ALA A 311 10.69 -4.83 -7.74
CA ALA A 311 9.27 -4.53 -7.73
C ALA A 311 8.98 -3.09 -8.22
N GLN A 312 9.71 -2.10 -7.70
CA GLN A 312 9.55 -0.71 -8.15
C GLN A 312 9.92 -0.53 -9.63
N SER A 313 10.99 -1.18 -10.09
CA SER A 313 11.43 -1.10 -11.48
C SER A 313 10.40 -1.69 -12.45
N ALA A 314 9.83 -2.85 -12.12
CA ALA A 314 8.80 -3.50 -12.95
C ALA A 314 7.53 -2.67 -13.04
N ILE A 315 7.01 -2.15 -11.91
CA ILE A 315 5.79 -1.32 -11.90
C ILE A 315 6.04 -0.02 -12.69
N LYS A 316 7.17 0.65 -12.47
CA LYS A 316 7.55 1.85 -13.23
C LYS A 316 7.65 1.57 -14.74
N PHE A 317 8.24 0.45 -15.12
CA PHE A 317 8.33 0.04 -16.54
C PHE A 317 6.94 -0.08 -17.16
N ILE A 318 6.01 -0.77 -16.48
CA ILE A 318 4.63 -0.96 -16.97
C ILE A 318 3.94 0.39 -17.15
N MET A 319 3.97 1.26 -16.14
CA MET A 319 3.32 2.56 -16.19
C MET A 319 3.86 3.43 -17.33
N ASN A 320 5.17 3.52 -17.47
CA ASN A 320 5.82 4.32 -18.51
C ASN A 320 5.59 3.75 -19.90
N LYS A 321 5.69 2.43 -20.08
CA LYS A 321 5.49 1.78 -21.37
C LYS A 321 4.06 1.89 -21.87
N LEU A 322 3.08 1.75 -20.96
CA LEU A 322 1.66 1.95 -21.29
C LEU A 322 1.27 3.44 -21.31
N GLY A 323 2.16 4.35 -20.87
CA GLY A 323 1.89 5.78 -20.77
C GLY A 323 0.71 6.06 -19.82
N LEU A 324 0.66 5.37 -18.68
CA LEU A 324 -0.39 5.48 -17.67
C LEU A 324 0.11 6.24 -16.44
N GLY A 325 -0.82 6.92 -15.77
CA GLY A 325 -0.53 7.62 -14.52
C GLY A 325 -1.72 8.45 -14.06
N VAL A 326 -1.81 8.68 -12.75
CA VAL A 326 -2.95 9.44 -12.18
C VAL A 326 -2.96 10.91 -12.59
N PHE A 327 -1.86 11.44 -13.08
CA PHE A 327 -1.72 12.84 -13.51
C PHE A 327 -1.82 13.04 -15.02
N ASN A 328 -1.98 11.96 -15.81
CA ASN A 328 -2.02 12.08 -17.27
C ASN A 328 -3.31 12.69 -17.79
N GLY A 329 -4.40 12.66 -17.00
CA GLY A 329 -5.69 13.24 -17.39
C GLY A 329 -6.44 12.45 -18.46
N ASP A 330 -5.96 11.28 -18.87
CA ASP A 330 -6.59 10.43 -19.88
C ASP A 330 -7.76 9.63 -19.29
N ASN A 331 -8.82 9.47 -20.06
CA ASN A 331 -9.84 8.45 -19.77
C ASN A 331 -9.37 7.12 -20.34
N VAL A 332 -8.96 6.21 -19.46
CA VAL A 332 -8.42 4.90 -19.86
C VAL A 332 -9.54 3.88 -19.94
N THR A 333 -9.68 3.23 -21.09
CA THR A 333 -10.61 2.11 -21.32
C THR A 333 -9.81 0.86 -21.62
N ILE A 334 -10.02 -0.20 -20.81
CA ILE A 334 -9.45 -1.52 -21.07
C ILE A 334 -10.37 -2.28 -22.01
N THR A 335 -9.84 -2.77 -23.13
CA THR A 335 -10.55 -3.57 -24.14
C THR A 335 -10.08 -5.04 -24.12
N GLU A 336 -10.90 -5.94 -24.63
CA GLU A 336 -10.55 -7.36 -24.74
C GLU A 336 -9.38 -7.63 -25.70
#